data_3dccb4aba6eedad522b14e61564947f1
#
_entry.id   3dccb4aba6eedad522b14e61564947f1
#
_cell.length_a   1.000
_cell.length_b   1.000
_cell.length_c   1.000
_cell.angle_alpha   90.00
_cell.angle_beta   90.00
_cell.angle_gamma   90.00
#
_symmetry.space_group_name_H-M   'P 1'
#
loop_
_entity.id
_entity.type
_entity.pdbx_description
1 polymer ?
#
loop_
_entity_poly.entity_id
_entity_poly.type
_entity_poly.pdbx_seq_one_letter_code
_entity_poly.pdbx_strand_id
1 'polypeptide(L)'
;ILYFYPKDNTAGCTKQACGFSERYPQFTEKGAVILGVSKDSIASHKKFEEKYGLAFTLLADPERKVIEAYDVWKEKKNYGKVSMGVVRTTYLINEQGVIIKANDKVKAANDPENMLKELD
;
A
#
# COMPACT_ATOMS: atom_id res chain seq x y z
N ILE A 1 2.03 8.43 4.13
CA ILE A 1 1.66 7.02 4.29
C ILE A 1 2.23 6.23 3.13
N LEU A 2 3.06 5.25 3.46
CA LEU A 2 3.66 4.34 2.49
C LEU A 2 3.11 2.95 2.74
N TYR A 3 2.40 2.36 1.76
CA TYR A 3 1.89 1.01 1.94
C TYR A 3 2.35 0.08 0.83
N PHE A 4 2.60 -1.16 1.21
CA PHE A 4 3.02 -2.23 0.31
C PHE A 4 1.86 -3.21 0.13
N TYR A 5 1.62 -3.65 -1.11
CA TYR A 5 0.54 -4.56 -1.42
C TYR A 5 0.99 -5.59 -2.46
N PRO A 6 0.35 -6.78 -2.49
CA PRO A 6 0.84 -7.88 -3.31
C PRO A 6 0.71 -7.69 -4.83
N LYS A 7 -0.42 -7.21 -5.32
CA LYS A 7 -0.65 -7.19 -6.77
C LYS A 7 -1.80 -6.27 -7.18
N ASP A 8 -1.57 -5.50 -8.25
CA ASP A 8 -2.61 -4.65 -8.85
C ASP A 8 -3.85 -5.44 -9.23
N ASN A 9 -5.00 -4.78 -9.10
CA ASN A 9 -6.30 -5.28 -9.60
C ASN A 9 -6.73 -6.62 -9.00
N THR A 10 -6.25 -6.96 -7.80
CA THR A 10 -6.79 -8.07 -7.01
C THR A 10 -7.87 -7.52 -6.07
N ALA A 11 -8.78 -8.39 -5.58
CA ALA A 11 -9.92 -7.95 -4.79
C ALA A 11 -9.53 -7.13 -3.55
N GLY A 12 -8.60 -7.64 -2.74
CA GLY A 12 -8.15 -6.95 -1.52
C GLY A 12 -7.39 -5.68 -1.82
N CYS A 13 -6.48 -5.72 -2.78
CA CYS A 13 -5.67 -4.56 -3.15
C CYS A 13 -6.53 -3.44 -3.75
N THR A 14 -7.56 -3.80 -4.51
CA THR A 14 -8.52 -2.83 -5.05
C THR A 14 -9.31 -2.16 -3.93
N LYS A 15 -9.79 -2.92 -2.95
CA LYS A 15 -10.50 -2.35 -1.79
C LYS A 15 -9.63 -1.37 -1.01
N GLN A 16 -8.38 -1.72 -0.78
CA GLN A 16 -7.43 -0.86 -0.07
C GLN A 16 -7.17 0.43 -0.85
N ALA A 17 -6.86 0.32 -2.14
CA ALA A 17 -6.56 1.46 -2.98
C ALA A 17 -7.77 2.40 -3.13
N CYS A 18 -8.94 1.85 -3.41
CA CYS A 18 -10.17 2.64 -3.52
C CYS A 18 -10.54 3.31 -2.20
N GLY A 19 -10.34 2.61 -1.08
CA GLY A 19 -10.57 3.18 0.25
C GLY A 19 -9.68 4.38 0.55
N PHE A 20 -8.40 4.31 0.20
CA PHE A 20 -7.49 5.44 0.31
C PHE A 20 -7.88 6.58 -0.64
N SER A 21 -8.22 6.24 -1.88
CA SER A 21 -8.58 7.23 -2.90
C SER A 21 -9.84 8.02 -2.53
N GLU A 22 -10.87 7.34 -2.03
CA GLU A 22 -12.11 7.98 -1.58
C GLU A 22 -11.86 8.95 -0.41
N ARG A 23 -10.91 8.64 0.46
CA ARG A 23 -10.57 9.43 1.63
C ARG A 23 -9.41 10.39 1.41
N TYR A 24 -8.86 10.43 0.21
CA TYR A 24 -7.67 11.23 -0.07
C TYR A 24 -7.81 12.71 0.27
N PRO A 25 -8.95 13.38 0.00
CA PRO A 25 -9.12 14.77 0.44
C PRO A 25 -8.97 14.96 1.96
N GLN A 26 -9.43 13.99 2.75
CA GLN A 26 -9.27 14.03 4.21
C GLN A 26 -7.79 13.86 4.63
N PHE A 27 -7.05 13.00 3.92
CA PHE A 27 -5.61 12.86 4.16
C PHE A 27 -4.85 14.14 3.80
N THR A 28 -5.16 14.75 2.66
CA THR A 28 -4.49 15.98 2.23
C THR A 28 -4.79 17.16 3.17
N GLU A 29 -5.99 17.24 3.71
CA GLU A 29 -6.34 18.25 4.72
C GLU A 29 -5.45 18.14 5.97
N LYS A 30 -5.03 16.92 6.31
CA LYS A 30 -4.13 16.66 7.44
C LYS A 30 -2.65 16.75 7.06
N GLY A 31 -2.36 17.16 5.82
CA GLY A 31 -0.99 17.29 5.32
C GLY A 31 -0.33 15.96 4.98
N ALA A 32 -1.10 14.91 4.78
CA ALA A 32 -0.58 13.59 4.47
C ALA A 32 -0.62 13.29 2.97
N VAL A 33 0.38 12.52 2.50
CA VAL A 33 0.48 11.99 1.15
C VAL A 33 0.43 10.47 1.24
N ILE A 34 -0.20 9.83 0.27
CA ILE A 34 -0.29 8.37 0.20
C ILE A 34 0.51 7.87 -1.00
N LEU A 35 1.36 6.87 -0.77
CA LEU A 35 2.12 6.19 -1.82
C LEU A 35 1.92 4.68 -1.66
N GLY A 36 1.51 4.02 -2.75
CA GLY A 36 1.37 2.57 -2.78
C GLY A 36 2.52 1.94 -3.57
N VAL A 37 3.05 0.83 -3.09
CA VAL A 37 4.17 0.14 -3.73
C VAL A 37 3.84 -1.33 -3.94
N SER A 38 4.09 -1.83 -5.15
CA SER A 38 4.07 -3.26 -5.44
C SER A 38 5.17 -3.58 -6.46
N LYS A 39 5.37 -4.87 -6.74
CA LYS A 39 6.33 -5.30 -7.76
C LYS A 39 5.77 -5.26 -9.19
N ASP A 40 4.54 -4.82 -9.36
CA ASP A 40 3.94 -4.67 -10.67
C ASP A 40 4.64 -3.60 -11.49
N SER A 41 4.49 -3.67 -12.81
CA SER A 41 5.12 -2.74 -13.74
C SER A 41 4.43 -1.37 -13.74
N ILE A 42 5.11 -0.37 -14.29
CA ILE A 42 4.53 0.96 -14.50
C ILE A 42 3.27 0.87 -15.36
N ALA A 43 3.28 0.04 -16.39
CA ALA A 43 2.12 -0.15 -17.27
C ALA A 43 0.93 -0.72 -16.50
N SER A 44 1.16 -1.69 -15.62
CA SER A 44 0.13 -2.28 -14.75
C SER A 44 -0.46 -1.21 -13.83
N HIS A 45 0.39 -0.42 -13.17
CA HIS A 45 -0.04 0.66 -12.28
C HIS A 45 -0.89 1.70 -13.00
N LYS A 46 -0.52 2.09 -14.23
CA LYS A 46 -1.30 3.04 -15.01
C LYS A 46 -2.71 2.52 -15.31
N LYS A 47 -2.82 1.25 -15.69
CA LYS A 47 -4.13 0.62 -15.93
C LYS A 47 -4.96 0.57 -14.66
N PHE A 48 -4.35 0.25 -13.54
CA PHE A 48 -5.03 0.18 -12.25
C PHE A 48 -5.50 1.57 -11.81
N GLU A 49 -4.65 2.58 -11.90
CA GLU A 49 -5.00 3.97 -11.60
C GLU A 49 -6.16 4.48 -12.45
N GLU A 50 -6.12 4.21 -13.76
CA GLU A 50 -7.17 4.64 -14.69
C GLU A 50 -8.48 3.92 -14.45
N LYS A 51 -8.43 2.60 -14.21
CA LYS A 51 -9.63 1.80 -14.01
C LYS A 51 -10.45 2.25 -12.81
N TYR A 52 -9.80 2.64 -11.74
CA TYR A 52 -10.47 3.00 -10.48
C TYR A 52 -10.37 4.49 -10.14
N GLY A 53 -9.78 5.30 -11.00
CA GLY A 53 -9.64 6.74 -10.76
C GLY A 53 -8.90 7.07 -9.48
N LEU A 54 -7.77 6.38 -9.22
CA LEU A 54 -7.02 6.55 -7.98
C LEU A 54 -6.42 7.95 -7.88
N ALA A 55 -6.65 8.62 -6.75
CA ALA A 55 -6.23 10.00 -6.52
C ALA A 55 -4.78 10.15 -6.07
N PHE A 56 -4.12 9.05 -5.73
CA PHE A 56 -2.75 9.04 -5.23
C PHE A 56 -1.82 8.25 -6.16
N THR A 57 -0.52 8.31 -5.89
CA THR A 57 0.51 7.72 -6.75
C THR A 57 0.85 6.29 -6.36
N LEU A 58 0.96 5.41 -7.36
CA LEU A 58 1.50 4.06 -7.20
C LEU A 58 2.93 4.04 -7.73
N LEU A 59 3.82 3.39 -6.98
CA LEU A 59 5.24 3.25 -7.31
C LEU A 59 5.54 1.82 -7.72
N ALA A 60 6.18 1.65 -8.87
CA ALA A 60 6.57 0.33 -9.38
C ALA A 60 7.93 -0.08 -8.83
N ASP A 61 8.02 -1.30 -8.31
CA ASP A 61 9.27 -1.88 -7.80
C ASP A 61 9.45 -3.31 -8.32
N PRO A 62 9.56 -3.51 -9.66
CA PRO A 62 9.60 -4.85 -10.24
C PRO A 62 10.84 -5.65 -9.81
N GLU A 63 11.92 -5.00 -9.47
CA GLU A 63 13.14 -5.65 -8.97
C GLU A 63 13.15 -5.85 -7.45
N ARG A 64 12.09 -5.41 -6.76
CA ARG A 64 11.89 -5.56 -5.31
C ARG A 64 12.95 -4.87 -4.45
N LYS A 65 13.61 -3.84 -4.96
CA LYS A 65 14.64 -3.13 -4.19
C LYS A 65 14.09 -2.45 -2.95
N VAL A 66 13.00 -1.72 -3.10
CA VAL A 66 12.33 -1.04 -1.97
C VAL A 66 11.58 -2.04 -1.11
N ILE A 67 10.90 -3.00 -1.74
CA ILE A 67 10.17 -4.07 -1.05
C ILE A 67 11.08 -4.84 -0.10
N GLU A 68 12.27 -5.23 -0.56
CA GLU A 68 13.23 -5.95 0.27
C GLU A 68 13.88 -5.03 1.32
N ALA A 69 14.13 -3.75 0.99
CA ALA A 69 14.68 -2.79 1.93
C ALA A 69 13.76 -2.56 3.14
N TYR A 70 12.44 -2.61 2.93
CA TYR A 70 11.46 -2.48 4.01
C TYR A 70 11.09 -3.81 4.66
N ASP A 71 11.73 -4.91 4.26
CA ASP A 71 11.55 -6.26 4.84
C ASP A 71 10.09 -6.74 4.79
N VAL A 72 9.43 -6.50 3.67
CA VAL A 72 8.05 -6.94 3.44
C VAL A 72 7.93 -8.09 2.42
N TRP A 73 9.05 -8.58 1.92
CA TRP A 73 9.13 -9.75 1.03
C TRP A 73 9.41 -10.98 1.89
N LYS A 74 8.38 -11.81 2.08
CA LYS A 74 8.43 -12.92 3.04
C LYS A 74 7.74 -14.16 2.51
N GLU A 75 8.00 -15.30 3.16
CA GLU A 75 7.28 -16.52 2.88
C GLU A 75 5.81 -16.40 3.24
N LYS A 76 4.95 -16.85 2.35
CA LYS A 76 3.51 -16.93 2.56
C LYS A 76 3.07 -18.37 2.37
N LYS A 77 2.25 -18.89 3.28
CA LYS A 77 1.59 -20.18 3.13
C LYS A 77 0.17 -19.97 2.59
N ASN A 78 -0.15 -20.65 1.51
CA ASN A 78 -1.48 -20.60 0.94
C ASN A 78 -1.87 -22.00 0.45
N TYR A 79 -2.89 -22.57 1.06
CA TYR A 79 -3.36 -23.94 0.76
C TYR A 79 -2.23 -25.00 0.83
N GLY A 80 -1.38 -24.91 1.86
CA GLY A 80 -0.27 -25.83 2.05
C GLY A 80 0.95 -25.57 1.17
N LYS A 81 0.90 -24.59 0.27
CA LYS A 81 2.05 -24.20 -0.55
C LYS A 81 2.75 -23.00 0.10
N VAL A 82 4.09 -23.06 0.10
CA VAL A 82 4.93 -21.96 0.56
C VAL A 82 5.48 -21.23 -0.65
N SER A 83 5.29 -19.92 -0.70
CA SER A 83 5.85 -19.07 -1.74
C SER A 83 6.27 -17.73 -1.17
N MET A 84 7.20 -17.05 -1.85
CA MET A 84 7.60 -15.70 -1.46
C MET A 84 6.60 -14.70 -2.01
N GLY A 85 6.30 -13.67 -1.24
CA GLY A 85 5.40 -12.62 -1.66
C GLY A 85 5.48 -11.40 -0.77
N VAL A 86 4.81 -10.33 -1.19
CA VAL A 86 4.72 -9.10 -0.39
C VAL A 86 3.70 -9.31 0.73
N VAL A 87 4.14 -9.13 1.97
CA VAL A 87 3.25 -9.06 3.12
C VAL A 87 2.67 -7.65 3.17
N ARG A 88 1.35 -7.54 3.10
CA ARG A 88 0.66 -6.24 3.13
C ARG A 88 1.03 -5.48 4.40
N THR A 89 1.71 -4.35 4.24
CA THR A 89 2.25 -3.57 5.34
C THR A 89 2.06 -2.09 5.06
N THR A 90 1.68 -1.33 6.08
CA THR A 90 1.48 0.11 5.97
C THR A 90 2.32 0.84 7.00
N TYR A 91 3.04 1.86 6.56
CA TYR A 91 3.89 2.69 7.41
C TYR A 91 3.37 4.12 7.45
N LEU A 92 3.42 4.71 8.64
CA LEU A 92 3.24 6.15 8.82
C LEU A 92 4.61 6.77 9.04
N ILE A 93 5.01 7.65 8.15
CA ILE A 93 6.33 8.29 8.16
C ILE A 93 6.12 9.79 8.41
N ASN A 94 6.87 10.36 9.36
CA ASN A 94 6.75 11.77 9.67
C ASN A 94 7.54 12.66 8.71
N GLU A 95 7.47 13.98 8.90
CA GLU A 95 8.12 14.97 8.05
C GLU A 95 9.65 14.86 8.04
N GLN A 96 10.25 14.27 9.08
CA GLN A 96 11.68 14.05 9.17
C GLN A 96 12.13 12.74 8.53
N GLY A 97 11.19 11.99 7.92
CA GLY A 97 11.50 10.71 7.29
C GLY A 97 11.60 9.54 8.26
N VAL A 98 11.09 9.70 9.49
CA VAL A 98 11.12 8.65 10.50
C VAL A 98 9.80 7.86 10.48
N ILE A 99 9.90 6.53 10.48
CA ILE A 99 8.72 5.66 10.60
C ILE A 99 8.23 5.74 12.04
N ILE A 100 7.04 6.31 12.24
CA ILE A 100 6.45 6.47 13.57
C ILE A 100 5.42 5.39 13.86
N LYS A 101 4.95 4.68 12.84
CA LYS A 101 4.07 3.53 13.01
C LYS A 101 4.26 2.54 11.87
N ALA A 102 4.27 1.25 12.20
CA ALA A 102 4.36 0.16 11.24
C ALA A 102 3.27 -0.87 11.54
N ASN A 103 2.46 -1.22 10.53
CA ASN A 103 1.41 -2.22 10.66
C ASN A 103 1.62 -3.30 9.61
N ASP A 104 2.03 -4.49 10.04
CA ASP A 104 2.24 -5.66 9.19
C ASP A 104 1.07 -6.66 9.23
N LYS A 105 0.00 -6.31 9.93
CA LYS A 105 -1.22 -7.11 10.03
C LYS A 105 -2.41 -6.36 9.44
N VAL A 106 -2.20 -5.81 8.25
CA VAL A 106 -3.16 -4.96 7.57
C VAL A 106 -4.34 -5.78 7.05
N LYS A 107 -5.55 -5.27 7.32
CA LYS A 107 -6.77 -5.73 6.66
C LYS A 107 -7.11 -4.69 5.58
N ALA A 108 -7.08 -5.10 4.32
CA ALA A 108 -7.19 -4.19 3.18
C ALA A 108 -8.42 -3.28 3.24
N ALA A 109 -9.58 -3.83 3.64
CA ALA A 109 -10.83 -3.07 3.70
C ALA A 109 -10.85 -2.00 4.80
N ASN A 110 -10.08 -2.21 5.88
CA ASN A 110 -10.12 -1.34 7.07
C ASN A 110 -8.92 -0.38 7.16
N ASP A 111 -7.86 -0.66 6.43
CA ASP A 111 -6.60 0.08 6.55
C ASP A 111 -6.76 1.58 6.25
N PRO A 112 -7.45 2.00 5.17
CA PRO A 112 -7.61 3.43 4.90
C PRO A 112 -8.27 4.19 6.04
N GLU A 113 -9.33 3.66 6.62
CA GLU A 113 -10.00 4.29 7.75
C GLU A 113 -9.12 4.31 9.00
N ASN A 114 -8.44 3.19 9.28
CA ASN A 114 -7.55 3.09 10.43
C ASN A 114 -6.37 4.07 10.33
N MET A 115 -5.77 4.21 9.15
CA MET A 115 -4.67 5.14 8.94
C MET A 115 -5.13 6.60 9.04
N LEU A 116 -6.33 6.91 8.61
CA LEU A 116 -6.88 8.24 8.77
C LEU A 116 -7.04 8.60 10.26
N LYS A 117 -7.48 7.65 11.07
CA LYS A 117 -7.58 7.83 12.54
C LYS A 117 -6.21 8.04 13.19
N GLU A 118 -5.16 7.41 12.67
CA GLU A 118 -3.81 7.57 13.20
C GLU A 118 -3.26 8.99 13.02
N LEU A 119 -3.82 9.77 12.12
CA LEU A 119 -3.42 11.16 11.88
C LEU A 119 -4.10 12.15 12.82
N ASP A 120 -5.07 11.70 13.60
CA ASP A 120 -5.79 12.57 14.55
C ASP A 120 -5.02 12.77 15.86
#